data_eec044e66e01b0c587086680a9ecf71d
#
_entry.id   eec044e66e01b0c587086680a9ecf71d
#
_cell.length_a   1.000
_cell.length_b   1.000
_cell.length_c   1.000
_cell.angle_alpha   90.00
_cell.angle_beta   90.00
_cell.angle_gamma   90.00
#
_symmetry.space_group_name_H-M   'P 1'
#
loop_
_entity.id
_entity.type
_entity.pdbx_description
1 polymer ?
#
loop_
_entity_poly.entity_id
_entity_poly.type
_entity_poly.pdbx_seq_one_letter_code
_entity_poly.pdbx_strand_id
1 'polypeptide(L)'
;MVYKCLQLLQTLLFPSRCRLCGAASGHVPGLCMPCLADAPWITTACPCCGRALPATQDVQRCGRCQRRPPAFDATTALFHYRPPVDHLIKRMKFAGELTLVPVLASLLAARLGTRAASLPELLI
;
A
#
# COMPACT_ATOMS: atom_id res chain seq x y z
N MET A 1 32.48 5.37 2.30
CA MET A 1 32.08 6.00 3.59
C MET A 1 31.40 7.37 3.39
N VAL A 2 31.75 8.16 2.39
CA VAL A 2 31.23 9.52 2.15
C VAL A 2 29.70 9.55 1.89
N TYR A 3 29.16 8.58 1.16
CA TYR A 3 27.72 8.52 0.83
C TYR A 3 26.79 8.33 2.04
N LYS A 4 27.21 7.58 3.06
CA LYS A 4 26.42 7.41 4.30
C LYS A 4 26.35 8.71 5.11
N CYS A 5 27.43 9.49 5.14
CA CYS A 5 27.47 10.77 5.84
C CYS A 5 26.60 11.82 5.14
N LEU A 6 26.58 11.83 3.79
CA LEU A 6 25.74 12.70 3.00
C LEU A 6 24.24 12.37 3.17
N GLN A 7 23.89 11.08 3.23
CA GLN A 7 22.52 10.64 3.47
C GLN A 7 22.01 11.02 4.86
N LEU A 8 22.88 10.92 5.88
CA LEU A 8 22.54 11.34 7.25
C LEU A 8 22.33 12.86 7.33
N LEU A 9 23.18 13.65 6.66
CA LEU A 9 23.05 15.09 6.57
C LEU A 9 21.76 15.51 5.80
N GLN A 10 21.42 14.81 4.71
CA GLN A 10 20.20 15.07 3.98
C GLN A 10 18.94 14.76 4.79
N THR A 11 18.94 13.66 5.57
CA THR A 11 17.80 13.32 6.44
C THR A 11 17.65 14.25 7.63
N LEU A 12 18.75 14.83 8.13
CA LEU A 12 18.72 15.81 9.22
C LEU A 12 18.31 17.21 8.74
N LEU A 13 18.74 17.62 7.55
CA LEU A 13 18.44 18.94 6.99
C LEU A 13 17.09 19.01 6.27
N PHE A 14 16.65 17.89 5.68
CA PHE A 14 15.39 17.79 4.94
C PHE A 14 14.60 16.55 5.38
N PRO A 15 14.02 16.56 6.59
CA PRO A 15 13.20 15.43 7.04
C PRO A 15 12.03 15.23 6.06
N SER A 16 11.84 14.01 5.61
CA SER A 16 10.70 13.66 4.78
C SER A 16 9.41 13.98 5.53
N ARG A 17 8.49 14.67 4.86
CA ARG A 17 7.20 15.06 5.42
C ARG A 17 6.10 14.11 4.99
N CYS A 18 5.17 13.85 5.90
CA CYS A 18 3.97 13.07 5.62
C CYS A 18 3.13 13.76 4.54
N ARG A 19 2.78 13.02 3.49
CA ARG A 19 1.99 13.54 2.36
C ARG A 19 0.51 13.73 2.69
N LEU A 20 0.06 13.27 3.84
CA LEU A 20 -1.31 13.46 4.32
C LEU A 20 -1.42 14.63 5.30
N CYS A 21 -0.60 14.68 6.34
CA CYS A 21 -0.73 15.67 7.41
C CYS A 21 0.42 16.69 7.48
N GLY A 22 1.49 16.53 6.70
CA GLY A 22 2.64 17.42 6.71
C GLY A 22 3.63 17.22 7.88
N ALA A 23 3.32 16.39 8.87
CA ALA A 23 4.22 16.07 9.97
C ALA A 23 5.49 15.37 9.48
N ALA A 24 6.54 15.32 10.31
CA ALA A 24 7.73 14.54 9.99
C ALA A 24 7.35 13.07 9.77
N SER A 25 7.77 12.47 8.66
CA SER A 25 7.58 11.06 8.39
C SER A 25 8.74 10.27 9.01
N GLY A 26 8.40 9.16 9.69
CA GLY A 26 9.39 8.28 10.33
C GLY A 26 9.93 7.21 9.38
N HIS A 27 9.75 5.95 9.75
CA HIS A 27 10.31 4.78 9.05
C HIS A 27 9.77 4.56 7.62
N VAL A 28 8.56 5.04 7.31
CA VAL A 28 7.98 4.97 5.96
C VAL A 28 8.16 6.34 5.31
N PRO A 29 9.02 6.48 4.29
CA PRO A 29 9.19 7.75 3.59
C PRO A 29 7.86 8.23 3.03
N GLY A 30 7.46 9.45 3.39
CA GLY A 30 6.26 10.10 2.88
C GLY A 30 4.95 9.81 3.62
N LEU A 31 4.95 8.95 4.65
CA LEU A 31 3.80 8.79 5.57
C LEU A 31 4.28 8.69 7.02
N CYS A 32 3.61 9.39 7.94
CA CYS A 32 3.87 9.25 9.38
C CYS A 32 3.08 8.06 9.94
N MET A 33 3.55 7.52 11.07
CA MET A 33 2.91 6.38 11.72
C MET A 33 1.43 6.58 12.06
N PRO A 34 1.00 7.75 12.60
CA PRO A 34 -0.43 7.98 12.84
C PRO A 34 -1.26 7.90 11.57
N CYS A 35 -0.85 8.56 10.47
CA CYS A 35 -1.58 8.49 9.20
C CYS A 35 -1.59 7.09 8.59
N LEU A 36 -0.54 6.32 8.81
CA LEU A 36 -0.47 4.94 8.36
C LEU A 36 -1.40 4.04 9.18
N ALA A 37 -1.47 4.25 10.49
CA ALA A 37 -2.39 3.52 11.38
C ALA A 37 -3.86 3.81 11.06
N ASP A 38 -4.19 5.06 10.73
CA ASP A 38 -5.55 5.49 10.37
C ASP A 38 -5.93 5.14 8.92
N ALA A 39 -5.00 4.59 8.14
CA ALA A 39 -5.29 4.21 6.77
C ALA A 39 -6.37 3.10 6.72
N PRO A 40 -7.26 3.12 5.72
CA PRO A 40 -8.36 2.17 5.61
C PRO A 40 -7.87 0.80 5.10
N TRP A 41 -7.11 0.10 5.91
CA TRP A 41 -6.56 -1.21 5.58
C TRP A 41 -7.63 -2.25 5.33
N ILE A 42 -7.41 -3.09 4.32
CA ILE A 42 -8.20 -4.31 4.12
C ILE A 42 -7.53 -5.43 4.92
N THR A 43 -8.17 -5.84 6.01
CA THR A 43 -7.70 -6.92 6.88
C THR A 43 -8.06 -8.30 6.34
N THR A 44 -9.30 -8.46 5.91
CA THR A 44 -9.82 -9.70 5.32
C THR A 44 -10.32 -9.42 3.91
N ALA A 45 -9.84 -10.18 2.94
CA ALA A 45 -10.19 -10.00 1.54
C ALA A 45 -10.47 -11.33 0.85
N CYS A 46 -11.32 -11.30 -0.16
CA CYS A 46 -11.50 -12.42 -1.09
C CYS A 46 -10.15 -12.73 -1.76
N PRO A 47 -9.64 -13.95 -1.65
CA PRO A 47 -8.33 -14.31 -2.21
C PRO A 47 -8.28 -14.14 -3.75
N CYS A 48 -9.43 -14.25 -4.40
CA CYS A 48 -9.52 -14.13 -5.84
C CYS A 48 -9.57 -12.67 -6.31
N CYS A 49 -10.57 -11.87 -5.89
CA CYS A 49 -10.78 -10.53 -6.44
C CYS A 49 -10.35 -9.37 -5.52
N GLY A 50 -9.79 -9.64 -4.36
CA GLY A 50 -9.32 -8.61 -3.41
C GLY A 50 -10.43 -7.80 -2.74
N ARG A 51 -11.72 -8.12 -2.95
CA ARG A 51 -12.82 -7.44 -2.27
C ARG A 51 -12.72 -7.67 -0.77
N ALA A 52 -12.88 -6.62 0.02
CA ALA A 52 -12.95 -6.73 1.47
C ALA A 52 -14.15 -7.60 1.89
N LEU A 53 -13.90 -8.44 2.87
CA LEU A 53 -14.89 -9.34 3.49
C LEU A 53 -15.04 -8.99 4.97
N PRO A 54 -16.19 -9.28 5.59
CA PRO A 54 -16.34 -9.19 7.04
C PRO A 54 -15.30 -10.06 7.76
N ALA A 55 -14.74 -9.55 8.85
CA ALA A 55 -13.72 -10.28 9.63
C ALA A 55 -14.23 -11.60 10.26
N THR A 56 -15.53 -11.77 10.35
CA THR A 56 -16.20 -12.95 10.93
C THR A 56 -16.32 -14.13 9.96
N GLN A 57 -15.95 -13.94 8.69
CA GLN A 57 -16.01 -15.03 7.71
C GLN A 57 -14.64 -15.70 7.59
N ASP A 58 -14.63 -17.02 7.58
CA ASP A 58 -13.48 -17.78 7.10
C ASP A 58 -13.08 -17.26 5.72
N VAL A 59 -11.77 -17.25 5.44
CA VAL A 59 -11.19 -16.64 4.22
C VAL A 59 -11.62 -17.45 2.99
N GLN A 60 -12.88 -17.32 2.63
CA GLN A 60 -13.46 -17.95 1.45
C GLN A 60 -13.64 -16.93 0.32
N ARG A 61 -13.79 -17.45 -0.89
CA ARG A 61 -14.14 -16.61 -2.04
C ARG A 61 -15.46 -15.90 -1.80
N CYS A 62 -15.55 -14.63 -2.15
CA CYS A 62 -16.83 -13.90 -2.07
C CYS A 62 -17.89 -14.54 -2.98
N GLY A 63 -19.16 -14.33 -2.67
CA GLY A 63 -20.27 -14.94 -3.42
C GLY A 63 -20.25 -14.66 -4.92
N ARG A 64 -19.71 -13.50 -5.37
CA ARG A 64 -19.52 -13.20 -6.81
C ARG A 64 -18.50 -14.16 -7.44
N CYS A 65 -17.33 -14.33 -6.80
CA CYS A 65 -16.27 -15.21 -7.31
C CYS A 65 -16.61 -16.69 -7.21
N GLN A 66 -17.53 -17.06 -6.30
CA GLN A 66 -18.06 -18.43 -6.24
C GLN A 66 -18.98 -18.71 -7.44
N ARG A 67 -19.88 -17.77 -7.75
CA ARG A 67 -20.83 -17.93 -8.86
C ARG A 67 -20.22 -17.73 -10.23
N ARG A 68 -19.29 -16.77 -10.37
CA ARG A 68 -18.63 -16.45 -11.63
C ARG A 68 -17.17 -16.15 -11.38
N PRO A 69 -16.33 -17.17 -11.42
CA PRO A 69 -14.88 -17.00 -11.25
C PRO A 69 -14.32 -16.08 -12.33
N PRO A 70 -13.47 -15.09 -11.98
CA PRO A 70 -12.74 -14.31 -12.98
C PRO A 70 -11.65 -15.16 -13.66
N ALA A 71 -11.11 -14.66 -14.78
CA ALA A 71 -10.06 -15.34 -15.54
C ALA A 71 -8.66 -15.23 -14.89
N PHE A 72 -8.51 -14.45 -13.83
CA PHE A 72 -7.26 -14.31 -13.06
C PHE A 72 -7.33 -15.07 -11.73
N ASP A 73 -6.18 -15.52 -11.22
CA ASP A 73 -6.11 -16.40 -10.06
C ASP A 73 -6.29 -15.66 -8.73
N ALA A 74 -5.61 -14.51 -8.56
CA ALA A 74 -5.58 -13.77 -7.31
C ALA A 74 -5.42 -12.26 -7.50
N THR A 75 -5.90 -11.51 -6.52
CA THR A 75 -5.71 -10.06 -6.41
C THR A 75 -5.30 -9.71 -4.99
N THR A 76 -4.23 -8.94 -4.86
CA THR A 76 -3.83 -8.36 -3.57
C THR A 76 -4.24 -6.90 -3.52
N ALA A 77 -5.04 -6.54 -2.52
CA ALA A 77 -5.43 -5.17 -2.24
C ALA A 77 -4.97 -4.78 -0.84
N LEU A 78 -4.49 -3.53 -0.69
CA LEU A 78 -4.04 -2.99 0.60
C LEU A 78 -5.13 -2.25 1.32
N PHE A 79 -5.81 -1.37 0.61
CA PHE A 79 -6.70 -0.36 1.18
C PHE A 79 -8.07 -0.39 0.53
N HIS A 80 -9.06 0.00 1.30
CA HIS A 80 -10.30 0.48 0.72
C HIS A 80 -10.05 1.80 -0.02
N TYR A 81 -10.65 1.98 -1.19
CA TYR A 81 -10.59 3.23 -1.94
C TYR A 81 -11.52 4.28 -1.31
N ARG A 82 -11.06 4.89 -0.23
CA ARG A 82 -11.77 5.94 0.53
C ARG A 82 -10.74 6.86 1.20
N PRO A 83 -11.15 8.03 1.72
CA PRO A 83 -10.25 8.90 2.47
C PRO A 83 -9.49 8.15 3.59
N PRO A 84 -8.21 8.50 3.79
CA PRO A 84 -7.40 9.50 3.06
C PRO A 84 -6.66 8.94 1.86
N VAL A 85 -6.73 7.63 1.59
CA VAL A 85 -5.94 6.93 0.54
C VAL A 85 -6.38 7.33 -0.87
N ASP A 86 -7.67 7.56 -1.09
CA ASP A 86 -8.18 8.01 -2.38
C ASP A 86 -7.57 9.35 -2.81
N HIS A 87 -7.29 10.25 -1.86
CA HIS A 87 -6.62 11.53 -2.13
C HIS A 87 -5.18 11.30 -2.60
N LEU A 88 -4.43 10.39 -1.98
CA LEU A 88 -3.07 10.07 -2.43
C LEU A 88 -3.06 9.52 -3.85
N ILE A 89 -3.98 8.61 -4.16
CA ILE A 89 -4.08 8.01 -5.49
C ILE A 89 -4.50 9.05 -6.54
N LYS A 90 -5.45 9.93 -6.21
CA LYS A 90 -5.87 11.02 -7.10
C LYS A 90 -4.73 12.00 -7.38
N ARG A 91 -3.98 12.40 -6.36
CA ARG A 91 -2.81 13.28 -6.52
C ARG A 91 -1.74 12.64 -7.40
N MET A 92 -1.45 11.36 -7.17
CA MET A 92 -0.49 10.61 -8.00
C MET A 92 -0.96 10.52 -9.46
N LYS A 93 -2.23 10.18 -9.71
CA LYS A 93 -2.74 9.92 -11.07
C LYS A 93 -3.05 11.20 -11.85
N PHE A 94 -3.57 12.22 -11.20
CA PHE A 94 -4.14 13.39 -11.88
C PHE A 94 -3.37 14.68 -11.63
N ALA A 95 -2.62 14.78 -10.52
CA ALA A 95 -1.76 15.93 -10.24
C ALA A 95 -0.27 15.64 -10.50
N GLY A 96 0.08 14.46 -11.03
CA GLY A 96 1.44 14.09 -11.39
C GLY A 96 2.41 13.97 -10.21
N GLU A 97 1.91 13.75 -9.00
CA GLU A 97 2.75 13.63 -7.80
C GLU A 97 3.41 12.26 -7.71
N LEU A 98 4.41 12.04 -8.57
CA LEU A 98 5.13 10.76 -8.69
C LEU A 98 5.92 10.38 -7.43
N THR A 99 6.17 11.32 -6.54
CA THR A 99 6.80 11.04 -5.24
C THR A 99 5.97 10.12 -4.34
N LEU A 100 4.69 9.94 -4.65
CA LEU A 100 3.80 8.98 -3.97
C LEU A 100 3.99 7.53 -4.45
N VAL A 101 4.57 7.33 -5.64
CA VAL A 101 4.76 5.98 -6.21
C VAL A 101 5.63 5.11 -5.31
N PRO A 102 6.85 5.52 -4.90
CA PRO A 102 7.68 4.69 -4.02
C PRO A 102 7.04 4.43 -2.65
N VAL A 103 6.23 5.37 -2.14
CA VAL A 103 5.50 5.20 -0.89
C VAL A 103 4.50 4.06 -0.99
N LEU A 104 3.62 4.11 -1.99
CA LEU A 104 2.59 3.09 -2.21
C LEU A 104 3.20 1.75 -2.62
N ALA A 105 4.27 1.78 -3.44
CA ALA A 105 4.98 0.58 -3.85
C ALA A 105 5.65 -0.15 -2.68
N SER A 106 6.27 0.58 -1.75
CA SER A 106 6.90 -0.03 -0.57
C SER A 106 5.87 -0.73 0.34
N LEU A 107 4.70 -0.12 0.52
CA LEU A 107 3.61 -0.73 1.28
C LEU A 107 3.07 -1.99 0.61
N LEU A 108 2.92 -1.96 -0.72
CA LEU A 108 2.48 -3.12 -1.49
C LEU A 108 3.54 -4.23 -1.45
N ALA A 109 4.82 -3.89 -1.62
CA ALA A 109 5.93 -4.84 -1.55
C ALA A 109 6.01 -5.52 -0.18
N ALA A 110 5.86 -4.77 0.91
CA ALA A 110 5.80 -5.33 2.26
C ALA A 110 4.65 -6.34 2.42
N ARG A 111 3.48 -6.05 1.84
CA ARG A 111 2.33 -6.97 1.86
C ARG A 111 2.56 -8.22 1.00
N LEU A 112 3.19 -8.08 -0.15
CA LEU A 112 3.54 -9.21 -1.03
C LEU A 112 4.63 -10.06 -0.42
N GLY A 113 5.64 -9.46 0.24
CA GLY A 113 6.72 -10.18 0.91
C GLY A 113 6.23 -11.17 1.96
N THR A 114 5.10 -10.89 2.63
CA THR A 114 4.46 -11.86 3.55
C THR A 114 3.81 -13.05 2.84
N ARG A 115 3.70 -13.03 1.50
CA ARG A 115 3.12 -14.06 0.64
C ARG A 115 4.15 -14.66 -0.33
N ALA A 116 5.43 -14.56 -0.02
CA ALA A 116 6.53 -14.91 -0.93
C ALA A 116 6.44 -16.31 -1.58
N ALA A 117 5.77 -17.26 -0.93
CA ALA A 117 5.60 -18.64 -1.46
C ALA A 117 4.68 -18.75 -2.69
N SER A 118 3.98 -17.67 -3.09
CA SER A 118 3.00 -17.69 -4.20
C SER A 118 3.20 -16.55 -5.21
N LEU A 119 4.38 -15.98 -5.28
CA LEU A 119 4.67 -14.92 -6.26
C LEU A 119 4.78 -15.52 -7.67
N PRO A 120 4.28 -14.82 -8.71
CA PRO A 120 4.46 -15.26 -10.10
C PRO A 120 5.91 -15.16 -10.52
N GLU A 121 6.31 -16.02 -11.45
CA GLU A 121 7.69 -16.01 -12.00
C GLU A 121 7.96 -14.76 -12.84
N LEU A 122 6.92 -14.14 -13.39
CA LEU A 122 7.02 -12.96 -14.26
C LEU A 122 6.02 -11.89 -13.84
N LEU A 123 6.51 -10.66 -13.73
CA LEU A 123 5.73 -9.43 -13.61
C LEU A 123 5.87 -8.63 -14.90
N ILE A 124 4.75 -8.25 -15.48
CA ILE A 124 4.69 -7.43 -16.71
C ILE A 124 4.16 -6.04 -16.37
#